data_f2c9738821631a3b59211372c4aa0296
#
_entry.id   f2c9738821631a3b59211372c4aa0296
#
_cell.length_a   1.000
_cell.length_b   1.000
_cell.length_c   1.000
_cell.angle_alpha   90.00
_cell.angle_beta   90.00
_cell.angle_gamma   90.00
#
_symmetry.space_group_name_H-M   'P 1'
#
loop_
_entity.id
_entity.type
_entity.pdbx_description
1 polymer ?
#
loop_
_entity_poly.entity_id
_entity_poly.type
_entity_poly.pdbx_seq_one_letter_code
_entity_poly.pdbx_strand_id
1 'polypeptide(L)'
;MDAKQRALKLIAEICGVEPDTLTPETQLVADLGIDSARALHLLVKLEDELGIEIEDDEVTEMQTVGDVLSFLASHPAAVSG
;
A
#
# COMPACT_ATOMS: atom_id res chain seq x y z
N MET A 1 16.10 -2.80 -1.75
CA MET A 1 14.86 -2.45 -1.03
C MET A 1 13.79 -3.46 -1.42
N ASP A 2 13.17 -4.09 -0.44
CA ASP A 2 12.16 -5.11 -0.74
C ASP A 2 10.79 -4.49 -1.03
N ALA A 3 9.83 -5.32 -1.43
CA ALA A 3 8.50 -4.85 -1.81
C ALA A 3 7.78 -4.14 -0.68
N LYS A 4 7.97 -4.62 0.55
CA LYS A 4 7.32 -4.01 1.72
C LYS A 4 7.82 -2.59 1.96
N GLN A 5 9.13 -2.40 1.89
CA GLN A 5 9.72 -1.07 2.09
C GLN A 5 9.31 -0.12 0.98
N ARG A 6 9.26 -0.60 -0.25
CA ARG A 6 8.82 0.21 -1.38
C ARG A 6 7.36 0.62 -1.21
N ALA A 7 6.52 -0.30 -0.75
CA ALA A 7 5.12 0.01 -0.51
C ALA A 7 4.95 1.04 0.60
N LEU A 8 5.69 0.90 1.70
CA LEU A 8 5.65 1.86 2.79
C LEU A 8 6.06 3.25 2.31
N LYS A 9 7.09 3.31 1.50
CA LYS A 9 7.57 4.58 0.97
C LYS A 9 6.52 5.24 0.08
N LEU A 10 5.86 4.47 -0.76
CA LEU A 10 4.81 4.98 -1.63
C LEU A 10 3.63 5.50 -0.82
N ILE A 11 3.20 4.73 0.18
CA ILE A 11 2.11 5.16 1.05
C ILE A 11 2.47 6.47 1.73
N ALA A 12 3.68 6.55 2.26
CA ALA A 12 4.14 7.74 2.95
C ALA A 12 4.17 8.96 2.02
N GLU A 13 4.65 8.79 0.79
CA GLU A 13 4.71 9.88 -0.18
C GLU A 13 3.32 10.39 -0.54
N ILE A 14 2.40 9.48 -0.79
CA ILE A 14 1.05 9.86 -1.22
C ILE A 14 0.28 10.52 -0.08
N CYS A 15 0.51 10.05 1.15
CA CYS A 15 -0.17 10.60 2.32
C CYS A 15 0.54 11.80 2.94
N GLY A 16 1.77 12.08 2.50
CA GLY A 16 2.52 13.22 3.03
C GLY A 16 3.01 13.01 4.45
N VAL A 17 3.37 11.78 4.81
CA VAL A 17 3.87 11.45 6.14
C VAL A 17 5.23 10.76 6.03
N GLU A 18 5.93 10.65 7.16
CA GLU A 18 7.20 9.94 7.19
C GLU A 18 6.95 8.43 7.23
N PRO A 19 7.71 7.64 6.48
CA PRO A 19 7.56 6.19 6.49
C PRO A 19 7.68 5.58 7.88
N ASP A 20 8.50 6.16 8.74
CA ASP A 20 8.74 5.67 10.10
C ASP A 20 7.51 5.78 10.99
N THR A 21 6.55 6.62 10.64
CA THR A 21 5.34 6.78 11.42
C THR A 21 4.28 5.74 11.10
N LEU A 22 4.50 4.97 10.03
CA LEU A 22 3.54 3.96 9.62
C LEU A 22 3.73 2.67 10.41
N THR A 23 2.64 2.12 10.93
CA THR A 23 2.64 0.84 11.63
C THR A 23 1.64 -0.09 10.95
N PRO A 24 1.70 -1.40 11.21
CA PRO A 24 0.71 -2.31 10.63
C PRO A 24 -0.73 -1.97 11.03
N GLU A 25 -0.91 -1.34 12.19
CA GLU A 25 -2.23 -0.95 12.68
C GLU A 25 -2.72 0.39 12.14
N THR A 26 -1.87 1.13 11.45
CA THR A 26 -2.26 2.43 10.88
C THR A 26 -3.38 2.22 9.86
N GLN A 27 -4.50 2.90 10.07
CA GLN A 27 -5.65 2.79 9.18
C GLN A 27 -5.54 3.79 8.05
N LEU A 28 -5.73 3.29 6.83
CA LEU A 28 -5.53 4.12 5.63
C LEU A 28 -6.51 5.29 5.59
N VAL A 29 -7.76 5.04 5.90
CA VAL A 29 -8.78 6.09 5.87
C VAL A 29 -8.80 6.87 7.18
N ALA A 30 -8.90 6.18 8.32
CA ALA A 30 -9.08 6.85 9.62
C ALA A 30 -7.84 7.61 10.06
N ASP A 31 -6.67 7.02 9.86
CA ASP A 31 -5.42 7.63 10.34
C ASP A 31 -4.72 8.48 9.29
N LEU A 32 -4.73 8.04 8.04
CA LEU A 32 -4.02 8.73 6.96
C LEU A 32 -4.92 9.63 6.12
N GLY A 33 -6.23 9.50 6.28
CA GLY A 33 -7.17 10.34 5.56
C GLY A 33 -7.22 10.06 4.06
N ILE A 34 -6.96 8.83 3.65
CA ILE A 34 -7.01 8.46 2.24
C ILE A 34 -8.45 8.46 1.77
N ASP A 35 -8.76 9.25 0.74
CA ASP A 35 -10.06 9.23 0.08
C ASP A 35 -9.99 8.33 -1.15
N SER A 36 -11.09 8.28 -1.90
CA SER A 36 -11.18 7.43 -3.10
C SER A 36 -10.12 7.78 -4.13
N ALA A 37 -9.88 9.06 -4.34
CA ALA A 37 -8.91 9.51 -5.35
C ALA A 37 -7.50 9.12 -4.95
N ARG A 38 -7.15 9.31 -3.68
CA ARG A 38 -5.82 8.93 -3.19
C ARG A 38 -5.64 7.43 -3.16
N ALA A 39 -6.70 6.70 -2.80
CA ALA A 39 -6.65 5.25 -2.79
C ALA A 39 -6.38 4.71 -4.20
N LEU A 40 -7.03 5.28 -5.19
CA LEU A 40 -6.81 4.90 -6.59
C LEU A 40 -5.39 5.24 -7.02
N HIS A 41 -4.91 6.42 -6.64
CA HIS A 41 -3.54 6.84 -6.96
C HIS A 41 -2.51 5.89 -6.35
N LEU A 42 -2.72 5.54 -5.08
CA LEU A 42 -1.83 4.59 -4.40
C LEU A 42 -1.85 3.24 -5.07
N LEU A 43 -3.04 2.77 -5.44
CA LEU A 43 -3.21 1.50 -6.12
C LEU A 43 -2.42 1.46 -7.43
N VAL A 44 -2.60 2.48 -8.26
CA VAL A 44 -1.90 2.56 -9.54
C VAL A 44 -0.39 2.61 -9.34
N LYS A 45 0.07 3.37 -8.35
CA LYS A 45 1.49 3.46 -8.05
C LYS A 45 2.07 2.13 -7.58
N LEU A 46 1.34 1.41 -6.74
CA LEU A 46 1.78 0.09 -6.27
C LEU A 46 1.87 -0.90 -7.43
N GLU A 47 0.87 -0.91 -8.30
CA GLU A 47 0.88 -1.78 -9.46
C GLU A 47 2.05 -1.48 -10.38
N ASP A 48 2.32 -0.20 -10.59
CA ASP A 48 3.37 0.25 -11.49
C ASP A 48 4.76 -0.05 -10.93
N GLU A 49 4.97 0.29 -9.67
CA GLU A 49 6.29 0.14 -9.04
C GLU A 49 6.64 -1.32 -8.77
N LEU A 50 5.65 -2.14 -8.45
CA LEU A 50 5.89 -3.53 -8.07
C LEU A 50 5.59 -4.52 -9.19
N GLY A 51 5.03 -4.04 -10.30
CA GLY A 51 4.72 -4.90 -11.44
C GLY A 51 3.65 -5.93 -11.14
N ILE A 52 2.66 -5.56 -10.35
CA ILE A 52 1.58 -6.46 -9.95
C ILE A 52 0.23 -5.90 -10.39
N GLU A 53 -0.78 -6.76 -10.35
CA GLU A 53 -2.17 -6.35 -10.57
C GLU A 53 -2.95 -6.55 -9.28
N ILE A 54 -3.73 -5.54 -8.91
CA ILE A 54 -4.54 -5.58 -7.71
C ILE A 54 -6.01 -5.47 -8.12
N GLU A 55 -6.81 -6.46 -7.73
CA GLU A 55 -8.22 -6.48 -8.05
C GLU A 55 -9.01 -5.54 -7.14
N ASP A 56 -10.15 -5.06 -7.61
CA ASP A 56 -11.00 -4.17 -6.82
C ASP A 56 -11.42 -4.84 -5.50
N ASP A 57 -11.71 -6.13 -5.54
CA ASP A 57 -12.08 -6.88 -4.34
C ASP A 57 -10.99 -6.85 -3.29
N GLU A 58 -9.75 -6.96 -3.75
CA GLU A 58 -8.60 -6.96 -2.86
C GLU A 58 -8.38 -5.59 -2.23
N VAL A 59 -8.64 -4.53 -2.99
CA VAL A 59 -8.53 -3.17 -2.49
C VAL A 59 -9.51 -2.92 -1.34
N THR A 60 -10.74 -3.41 -1.47
CA THR A 60 -11.74 -3.19 -0.44
C THR A 60 -11.41 -3.90 0.87
N GLU A 61 -10.57 -4.92 0.82
CA GLU A 61 -10.13 -5.63 2.02
C GLU A 61 -8.93 -4.98 2.70
N MET A 62 -8.27 -4.05 2.02
CA MET A 62 -7.10 -3.38 2.57
C MET A 62 -7.51 -2.14 3.35
N GLN A 63 -7.60 -2.27 4.65
CA GLN A 63 -8.01 -1.17 5.53
C GLN A 63 -6.85 -0.57 6.31
N THR A 64 -5.81 -1.35 6.56
CA THR A 64 -4.63 -0.89 7.31
C THR A 64 -3.38 -1.06 6.47
N VAL A 65 -2.31 -0.42 6.92
CA VAL A 65 -0.99 -0.60 6.30
C VAL A 65 -0.60 -2.07 6.36
N GLY A 66 -0.88 -2.74 7.47
CA GLY A 66 -0.59 -4.15 7.62
C GLY A 66 -1.31 -5.02 6.59
N ASP A 67 -2.55 -4.66 6.26
CA ASP A 67 -3.29 -5.38 5.23
C ASP A 67 -2.61 -5.27 3.87
N VAL A 68 -2.12 -4.08 3.53
CA VAL A 68 -1.40 -3.87 2.28
C VAL A 68 -0.12 -4.70 2.26
N LEU A 69 0.64 -4.67 3.35
CA LEU A 69 1.89 -5.42 3.43
C LEU A 69 1.64 -6.92 3.36
N SER A 70 0.59 -7.41 4.02
CA SER A 70 0.23 -8.82 3.96
C SER A 70 -0.14 -9.26 2.56
N PHE A 71 -0.89 -8.43 1.86
CA PHE A 71 -1.25 -8.71 0.47
C PHE A 71 0.01 -8.83 -0.40
N LEU A 72 0.93 -7.90 -0.25
CA LEU A 72 2.17 -7.91 -1.02
C LEU A 72 3.03 -9.11 -0.69
N ALA A 73 3.07 -9.49 0.58
CA ALA A 73 3.86 -10.65 1.01
C ALA A 73 3.35 -11.96 0.40
N SER A 74 2.05 -12.04 0.15
CA SER A 74 1.45 -13.23 -0.44
C SER A 74 1.39 -13.18 -1.96
N HIS A 75 1.80 -12.07 -2.58
CA HIS A 75 1.75 -11.91 -4.03
C HIS A 75 3.10 -12.25 -4.65
N PRO A 76 3.20 -13.31 -5.46
CA PRO A 76 4.50 -13.78 -5.98
C PRO A 76 5.26 -12.72 -6.77
N ALA A 77 4.58 -11.94 -7.58
CA ALA A 77 5.23 -10.93 -8.40
C ALA A 77 5.89 -9.84 -7.57
N ALA A 78 5.26 -9.44 -6.46
CA ALA A 78 5.81 -8.42 -5.58
C ALA A 78 7.05 -8.90 -4.85
N VAL A 79 7.12 -10.20 -4.54
CA VAL A 79 8.23 -10.78 -3.77
C VAL A 79 9.47 -10.97 -4.62
N SER A 80 9.30 -11.13 -5.92
CA SER A 80 10.40 -11.43 -6.82
C SER A 80 11.19 -10.19 -7.24
N GLY A 81 10.74 -9.04 -6.87
CA GLY A 81 11.32 -7.77 -7.28
C GLY A 81 12.70 -7.47 -6.73
#